data_e544fff19236bfb6c9aa2cc019b523ec
#
_entry.id   e544fff19236bfb6c9aa2cc019b523ec
#
_cell.length_a   1.000
_cell.length_b   1.000
_cell.length_c   1.000
_cell.angle_alpha   90.00
_cell.angle_beta   90.00
_cell.angle_gamma   90.00
#
_symmetry.space_group_name_H-M   'P 1'
#
loop_
_entity.id
_entity.type
_entity.pdbx_description
1 polymer ?
#
loop_
_entity_poly.entity_id
_entity_poly.type
_entity_poly.pdbx_seq_one_letter_code
_entity_poly.pdbx_strand_id
1 'polypeptide(L)'
;MTKTHDISFLRLQKSDYALVRHIEVAPEQIVYCGTVDMAFASDEAGLDFYAVSVSGDAVGFFKIDHKYPQTYAFARDGDLGLRAFMINRDRQNMGIGTAALRALPALLRDNYPAAMALILTVNIRNQVAIRSYLTADFARTGELFDSGIGGPQLVMRRPL
;
A
#
# COMPACT_ATOMS: atom_id res chain seq x y z
N MET A 1 8.47 -11.93 -22.75
CA MET A 1 7.00 -11.84 -22.65
C MET A 1 6.60 -11.39 -21.27
N THR A 2 5.93 -10.27 -21.14
CA THR A 2 5.48 -9.78 -19.84
C THR A 2 4.27 -10.58 -19.38
N LYS A 3 4.36 -11.17 -18.20
CA LYS A 3 3.25 -11.92 -17.64
C LYS A 3 2.16 -10.94 -17.21
N THR A 4 0.94 -11.13 -17.73
CA THR A 4 -0.22 -10.34 -17.32
C THR A 4 -0.89 -11.02 -16.13
N HIS A 5 -1.16 -10.25 -15.07
CA HIS A 5 -1.88 -10.72 -13.90
C HIS A 5 -3.32 -10.21 -13.95
N ASP A 6 -4.26 -11.07 -13.61
CA ASP A 6 -5.67 -10.71 -13.43
C ASP A 6 -5.85 -10.15 -12.01
N ILE A 7 -5.55 -8.86 -11.86
CA ILE A 7 -5.58 -8.17 -10.58
C ILE A 7 -6.99 -7.67 -10.28
N SER A 8 -7.48 -7.96 -9.08
CA SER A 8 -8.68 -7.35 -8.53
C SER A 8 -8.45 -6.97 -7.07
N PHE A 9 -9.37 -6.17 -6.52
CA PHE A 9 -9.30 -5.72 -5.14
C PHE A 9 -10.62 -6.05 -4.44
N LEU A 10 -10.50 -6.49 -3.18
CA LEU A 10 -11.66 -6.74 -2.34
C LEU A 10 -11.56 -5.84 -1.11
N ARG A 11 -12.58 -5.02 -0.88
CA ARG A 11 -12.67 -4.26 0.36
C ARG A 11 -13.01 -5.19 1.52
N LEU A 12 -12.26 -5.07 2.62
CA LEU A 12 -12.36 -5.97 3.76
C LEU A 12 -13.07 -5.30 4.94
N GLN A 13 -13.94 -6.06 5.60
CA GLN A 13 -14.43 -5.75 6.94
C GLN A 13 -13.52 -6.43 7.97
N LYS A 14 -13.60 -6.02 9.23
CA LYS A 14 -12.86 -6.69 10.31
C LYS A 14 -13.21 -8.18 10.42
N SER A 15 -14.44 -8.56 10.07
CA SER A 15 -14.89 -9.95 10.03
C SER A 15 -14.27 -10.79 8.91
N ASP A 16 -13.58 -10.15 7.95
CA ASP A 16 -12.97 -10.81 6.80
C ASP A 16 -11.52 -11.26 7.03
N TYR A 17 -11.06 -11.21 8.28
CA TYR A 17 -9.68 -11.57 8.63
C TYR A 17 -9.26 -12.93 8.05
N ALA A 18 -10.16 -13.91 8.07
CA ALA A 18 -9.87 -15.26 7.55
C ALA A 18 -9.48 -15.26 6.07
N LEU A 19 -9.91 -14.28 5.28
CA LEU A 19 -9.60 -14.18 3.86
C LEU A 19 -8.15 -13.78 3.59
N VAL A 20 -7.50 -13.11 4.54
CA VAL A 20 -6.16 -12.52 4.35
C VAL A 20 -5.15 -12.94 5.40
N ARG A 21 -5.55 -13.73 6.41
CA ARG A 21 -4.67 -14.12 7.52
C ARG A 21 -3.43 -14.91 7.08
N HIS A 22 -3.50 -15.56 5.93
CA HIS A 22 -2.38 -16.33 5.36
C HIS A 22 -1.31 -15.45 4.71
N ILE A 23 -1.63 -14.17 4.46
CA ILE A 23 -0.69 -13.24 3.82
C ILE A 23 0.36 -12.83 4.83
N GLU A 24 1.61 -13.13 4.52
CA GLU A 24 2.75 -12.81 5.37
C GLU A 24 3.93 -12.37 4.50
N VAL A 25 4.81 -11.57 5.10
CA VAL A 25 6.06 -11.15 4.47
C VAL A 25 7.22 -11.79 5.21
N ALA A 26 8.41 -11.74 4.62
CA ALA A 26 9.62 -12.20 5.30
C ALA A 26 9.85 -11.38 6.57
N PRO A 27 10.44 -11.95 7.65
CA PRO A 27 10.62 -11.23 8.91
C PRO A 27 11.32 -9.88 8.77
N GLU A 28 12.30 -9.75 7.89
CA GLU A 28 13.02 -8.51 7.63
C GLU A 28 12.18 -7.43 6.95
N GLN A 29 11.04 -7.79 6.37
CA GLN A 29 10.12 -6.86 5.72
C GLN A 29 9.07 -6.28 6.68
N ILE A 30 8.86 -6.91 7.83
CA ILE A 30 7.84 -6.51 8.81
C ILE A 30 8.08 -5.07 9.29
N VAL A 31 9.34 -4.67 9.44
CA VAL A 31 9.69 -3.31 9.86
C VAL A 31 9.16 -2.26 8.89
N TYR A 32 8.96 -2.60 7.62
CA TYR A 32 8.48 -1.66 6.59
C TYR A 32 6.96 -1.62 6.48
N CYS A 33 6.28 -2.75 6.56
CA CYS A 33 4.84 -2.83 6.27
C CYS A 33 3.99 -3.37 7.42
N GLY A 34 4.60 -3.90 8.49
CA GLY A 34 3.87 -4.58 9.54
C GLY A 34 3.33 -5.94 9.10
N THR A 35 2.30 -6.41 9.80
CA THR A 35 1.63 -7.67 9.51
C THR A 35 0.13 -7.46 9.37
N VAL A 36 -0.55 -8.43 8.76
CA VAL A 36 -2.03 -8.44 8.69
C VAL A 36 -2.62 -8.49 10.10
N ASP A 37 -2.05 -9.29 11.00
CA ASP A 37 -2.51 -9.37 12.39
C ASP A 37 -2.44 -8.01 13.09
N MET A 38 -1.35 -7.27 12.93
CA MET A 38 -1.20 -5.92 13.48
C MET A 38 -2.27 -4.98 12.95
N ALA A 39 -2.55 -5.05 11.65
CA ALA A 39 -3.57 -4.20 11.02
C ALA A 39 -4.96 -4.50 11.59
N PHE A 40 -5.34 -5.77 11.71
CA PHE A 40 -6.66 -6.17 12.20
C PHE A 40 -6.83 -5.96 13.70
N ALA A 41 -5.75 -5.94 14.47
CA ALA A 41 -5.78 -5.65 15.90
C ALA A 41 -5.91 -4.15 16.21
N SER A 42 -5.65 -3.28 15.23
CA SER A 42 -5.70 -1.83 15.40
C SER A 42 -7.12 -1.30 15.25
N ASP A 43 -7.50 -0.36 16.11
CA ASP A 43 -8.76 0.39 16.02
C ASP A 43 -8.56 1.79 15.44
N GLU A 44 -7.47 2.03 14.73
CA GLU A 44 -7.16 3.32 14.13
C GLU A 44 -8.27 3.76 13.17
N ALA A 45 -8.80 4.95 13.38
CA ALA A 45 -9.87 5.49 12.53
C ALA A 45 -9.32 5.97 11.19
N GLY A 46 -10.18 5.96 10.16
CA GLY A 46 -9.84 6.51 8.85
C GLY A 46 -9.11 5.54 7.93
N LEU A 47 -9.05 4.27 8.27
CA LEU A 47 -8.40 3.23 7.48
C LEU A 47 -9.42 2.32 6.81
N ASP A 48 -9.26 2.14 5.51
CA ASP A 48 -9.99 1.13 4.75
C ASP A 48 -9.02 0.03 4.35
N PHE A 49 -9.42 -1.22 4.56
CA PHE A 49 -8.58 -2.40 4.30
C PHE A 49 -8.98 -3.04 2.97
N TYR A 50 -7.97 -3.47 2.22
CA TYR A 50 -8.17 -4.11 0.92
C TYR A 50 -7.28 -5.35 0.78
N ALA A 51 -7.83 -6.38 0.14
CA ALA A 51 -7.04 -7.49 -0.36
C ALA A 51 -6.68 -7.25 -1.83
N VAL A 52 -5.47 -7.65 -2.20
CA VAL A 52 -5.07 -7.78 -3.60
C VAL A 52 -5.31 -9.23 -4.00
N SER A 53 -6.06 -9.45 -5.08
CA SER A 53 -6.35 -10.79 -5.57
C SER A 53 -5.82 -11.00 -6.97
N VAL A 54 -5.35 -12.21 -7.25
CA VAL A 54 -4.97 -12.67 -8.58
C VAL A 54 -5.83 -13.88 -8.90
N SER A 55 -6.67 -13.75 -9.94
CA SER A 55 -7.59 -14.82 -10.37
C SER A 55 -8.42 -15.38 -9.20
N GLY A 56 -8.86 -14.51 -8.30
CA GLY A 56 -9.69 -14.87 -7.16
C GLY A 56 -8.94 -15.27 -5.89
N ASP A 57 -7.62 -15.44 -5.95
CA ASP A 57 -6.80 -15.77 -4.77
C ASP A 57 -6.26 -14.51 -4.12
N ALA A 58 -6.50 -14.32 -2.83
CA ALA A 58 -5.93 -13.20 -2.07
C ALA A 58 -4.43 -13.41 -1.91
N VAL A 59 -3.64 -12.50 -2.47
CA VAL A 59 -2.18 -12.59 -2.51
C VAL A 59 -1.49 -11.38 -1.90
N GLY A 60 -2.25 -10.36 -1.52
CA GLY A 60 -1.69 -9.15 -0.93
C GLY A 60 -2.71 -8.41 -0.10
N PHE A 61 -2.22 -7.38 0.60
CA PHE A 61 -3.01 -6.58 1.52
C PHE A 61 -2.48 -5.15 1.53
N PHE A 62 -3.36 -4.18 1.70
CA PHE A 62 -2.96 -2.80 1.95
C PHE A 62 -4.07 -2.04 2.68
N LYS A 63 -3.71 -0.86 3.18
CA LYS A 63 -4.65 0.08 3.81
C LYS A 63 -4.67 1.39 3.04
N ILE A 64 -5.85 1.96 2.91
CA ILE A 64 -6.04 3.34 2.44
C ILE A 64 -6.40 4.20 3.63
N ASP A 65 -5.59 5.22 3.88
CA ASP A 65 -5.75 6.16 4.99
C ASP A 65 -6.34 7.45 4.45
N HIS A 66 -7.65 7.65 4.65
CA HIS A 66 -8.33 8.86 4.20
C HIS A 66 -8.25 10.02 5.22
N LYS A 67 -7.54 9.82 6.33
CA LYS A 67 -7.18 10.87 7.30
C LYS A 67 -5.69 11.20 7.27
N TYR A 68 -4.99 10.77 6.24
CA TYR A 68 -3.55 10.97 6.12
C TYR A 68 -3.13 12.45 6.24
N PRO A 69 -3.84 13.42 5.60
CA PRO A 69 -3.47 14.83 5.72
C PRO A 69 -3.60 15.39 7.15
N GLN A 70 -4.45 14.82 8.00
CA GLN A 70 -4.57 15.25 9.39
C GLN A 70 -3.42 14.73 10.27
N THR A 71 -2.72 13.70 9.81
CA THR A 71 -1.61 13.09 10.55
C THR A 71 -0.25 13.61 10.10
N TYR A 72 -0.07 13.83 8.80
CA TYR A 72 1.23 14.14 8.20
C TYR A 72 1.22 15.51 7.52
N ALA A 73 2.12 16.39 7.98
CA ALA A 73 2.21 17.75 7.48
C ALA A 73 2.61 17.85 6.01
N PHE A 74 3.30 16.86 5.47
CA PHE A 74 3.69 16.83 4.07
C PHE A 74 2.53 16.44 3.13
N ALA A 75 1.45 15.91 3.66
CA ALA A 75 0.26 15.58 2.86
C ALA A 75 -0.61 16.82 2.64
N ARG A 76 -1.36 16.82 1.54
CA ARG A 76 -2.26 17.89 1.14
C ARG A 76 -3.70 17.43 1.25
N ASP A 77 -4.62 18.37 1.34
CA ASP A 77 -6.06 18.05 1.26
C ASP A 77 -6.35 17.30 -0.04
N GLY A 78 -7.11 16.22 0.07
CA GLY A 78 -7.40 15.33 -1.05
C GLY A 78 -6.41 14.20 -1.24
N ASP A 79 -5.34 14.13 -0.46
CA ASP A 79 -4.41 13.01 -0.50
C ASP A 79 -4.97 11.80 0.25
N LEU A 80 -4.85 10.63 -0.36
CA LEU A 80 -5.06 9.35 0.30
C LEU A 80 -3.70 8.73 0.61
N GLY A 81 -3.53 8.24 1.83
CA GLY A 81 -2.30 7.54 2.21
C GLY A 81 -2.37 6.06 1.84
N LEU A 82 -1.33 5.56 1.20
CA LEU A 82 -1.15 4.11 1.00
C LEU A 82 -0.25 3.58 2.11
N ARG A 83 -0.78 2.63 2.89
CA ARG A 83 -0.07 2.08 4.05
C ARG A 83 -0.12 0.56 4.04
N ALA A 84 0.91 -0.05 4.63
CA ALA A 84 0.98 -1.51 4.83
C ALA A 84 0.84 -2.32 3.52
N PHE A 85 1.30 -1.78 2.40
CA PHE A 85 1.23 -2.49 1.12
C PHE A 85 2.17 -3.68 1.14
N MET A 86 1.61 -4.88 0.99
CA MET A 86 2.38 -6.12 1.03
C MET A 86 1.83 -7.15 0.05
N ILE A 87 2.74 -7.95 -0.50
CA ILE A 87 2.43 -9.15 -1.29
C ILE A 87 2.93 -10.36 -0.51
N ASN A 88 2.14 -11.43 -0.48
CA ASN A 88 2.50 -12.66 0.22
C ASN A 88 3.87 -13.15 -0.25
N ARG A 89 4.70 -13.59 0.70
CA ARG A 89 6.11 -13.91 0.45
C ARG A 89 6.33 -14.92 -0.68
N ASP A 90 5.43 -15.88 -0.84
CA ASP A 90 5.52 -16.90 -1.89
C ASP A 90 5.05 -16.40 -3.26
N ARG A 91 4.53 -15.17 -3.33
CA ARG A 91 4.04 -14.54 -4.55
C ARG A 91 4.82 -13.29 -4.92
N GLN A 92 5.90 -13.00 -4.21
CA GLN A 92 6.79 -11.88 -4.52
C GLN A 92 7.68 -12.19 -5.73
N ASN A 93 8.27 -11.15 -6.32
CA ASN A 93 9.16 -11.24 -7.48
C ASN A 93 8.49 -11.80 -8.75
N MET A 94 7.17 -11.67 -8.85
CA MET A 94 6.38 -12.09 -10.00
C MET A 94 5.73 -10.92 -10.73
N GLY A 95 6.01 -9.69 -10.32
CA GLY A 95 5.39 -8.49 -10.89
C GLY A 95 4.00 -8.16 -10.37
N ILE A 96 3.49 -8.90 -9.39
CA ILE A 96 2.14 -8.68 -8.83
C ILE A 96 2.05 -7.34 -8.12
N GLY A 97 3.05 -6.99 -7.31
CA GLY A 97 3.05 -5.71 -6.59
C GLY A 97 2.97 -4.53 -7.52
N THR A 98 3.78 -4.50 -8.57
CA THR A 98 3.77 -3.43 -9.57
C THR A 98 2.44 -3.40 -10.33
N ALA A 99 1.92 -4.57 -10.71
CA ALA A 99 0.62 -4.65 -11.40
C ALA A 99 -0.52 -4.13 -10.52
N ALA A 100 -0.53 -4.48 -9.24
CA ALA A 100 -1.51 -3.98 -8.27
C ALA A 100 -1.42 -2.46 -8.13
N LEU A 101 -0.21 -1.92 -7.98
CA LEU A 101 0.01 -0.48 -7.85
C LEU A 101 -0.47 0.28 -9.08
N ARG A 102 -0.28 -0.27 -10.27
CA ARG A 102 -0.80 0.32 -11.52
C ARG A 102 -2.32 0.29 -11.62
N ALA A 103 -2.95 -0.71 -11.02
CA ALA A 103 -4.41 -0.85 -11.03
C ALA A 103 -5.10 0.00 -9.95
N LEU A 104 -4.37 0.44 -8.91
CA LEU A 104 -4.93 1.20 -7.80
C LEU A 104 -5.65 2.49 -8.20
N PRO A 105 -5.13 3.32 -9.11
CA PRO A 105 -5.79 4.59 -9.43
C PRO A 105 -7.23 4.44 -9.88
N ALA A 106 -7.55 3.43 -10.68
CA ALA A 106 -8.93 3.18 -11.14
C ALA A 106 -9.84 2.85 -9.95
N LEU A 107 -9.40 1.97 -9.04
CA LEU A 107 -10.13 1.64 -7.82
C LEU A 107 -10.39 2.89 -6.97
N LEU A 108 -9.37 3.73 -6.79
CA LEU A 108 -9.46 4.89 -5.92
C LEU A 108 -10.33 5.99 -6.50
N ARG A 109 -10.32 6.19 -7.81
CA ARG A 109 -11.23 7.14 -8.47
C ARG A 109 -12.69 6.75 -8.27
N ASP A 110 -12.99 5.45 -8.33
CA ASP A 110 -14.35 4.95 -8.17
C ASP A 110 -14.81 5.05 -6.70
N ASN A 111 -13.95 4.72 -5.75
CA ASN A 111 -14.34 4.63 -4.34
C ASN A 111 -14.12 5.94 -3.57
N TYR A 112 -13.24 6.83 -4.05
CA TYR A 112 -12.89 8.09 -3.40
C TYR A 112 -12.90 9.22 -4.44
N PRO A 113 -14.08 9.61 -4.94
CA PRO A 113 -14.15 10.55 -6.08
C PRO A 113 -13.59 11.95 -5.80
N ALA A 114 -13.48 12.35 -4.52
CA ALA A 114 -12.88 13.62 -4.16
C ALA A 114 -11.35 13.55 -3.99
N ALA A 115 -10.75 12.37 -4.09
CA ALA A 115 -9.33 12.19 -3.91
C ALA A 115 -8.54 12.78 -5.09
N MET A 116 -7.42 13.44 -4.77
CA MET A 116 -6.57 14.11 -5.76
C MET A 116 -5.30 13.32 -6.07
N ALA A 117 -4.78 12.60 -5.08
CA ALA A 117 -3.53 11.85 -5.24
C ALA A 117 -3.42 10.73 -4.22
N LEU A 118 -2.57 9.77 -4.53
CA LEU A 118 -2.12 8.75 -3.61
C LEU A 118 -0.71 9.11 -3.14
N ILE A 119 -0.50 9.12 -1.81
CA ILE A 119 0.76 9.51 -1.18
C ILE A 119 1.22 8.40 -0.25
N LEU A 120 2.53 8.26 -0.11
CA LEU A 120 3.10 7.26 0.79
C LEU A 120 4.48 7.71 1.30
N THR A 121 4.94 7.04 2.34
CA THR A 121 6.34 7.08 2.74
C THR A 121 6.95 5.70 2.57
N VAL A 122 8.20 5.64 2.17
CA VAL A 122 8.95 4.40 1.99
C VAL A 122 10.36 4.58 2.52
N ASN A 123 10.81 3.62 3.33
CA ASN A 123 12.15 3.66 3.90
C ASN A 123 13.20 3.71 2.78
N ILE A 124 14.20 4.58 2.92
CA ILE A 124 15.27 4.73 1.91
C ILE A 124 16.04 3.43 1.67
N ARG A 125 16.03 2.51 2.63
CA ARG A 125 16.68 1.20 2.50
C ARG A 125 15.85 0.19 1.73
N ASN A 126 14.54 0.44 1.58
CA ASN A 126 13.63 -0.49 0.91
C ASN A 126 13.66 -0.26 -0.61
N GLN A 127 14.78 -0.59 -1.23
CA GLN A 127 15.03 -0.34 -2.66
C GLN A 127 14.07 -1.10 -3.57
N VAL A 128 13.65 -2.29 -3.18
CA VAL A 128 12.67 -3.09 -3.96
C VAL A 128 11.34 -2.35 -4.05
N ALA A 129 10.82 -1.86 -2.92
CA ALA A 129 9.58 -1.10 -2.90
C ALA A 129 9.69 0.22 -3.66
N ILE A 130 10.77 0.97 -3.45
CA ILE A 130 11.02 2.24 -4.17
C ILE A 130 10.95 2.01 -5.68
N ARG A 131 11.62 0.97 -6.17
CA ARG A 131 11.63 0.63 -7.60
C ARG A 131 10.23 0.30 -8.11
N SER A 132 9.46 -0.46 -7.34
CA SER A 132 8.08 -0.81 -7.70
C SER A 132 7.20 0.44 -7.77
N TYR A 133 7.33 1.36 -6.82
CA TYR A 133 6.57 2.61 -6.84
C TYR A 133 6.94 3.47 -8.04
N LEU A 134 8.23 3.64 -8.33
CA LEU A 134 8.67 4.40 -9.51
C LEU A 134 8.13 3.78 -10.80
N THR A 135 8.17 2.46 -10.92
CA THR A 135 7.65 1.74 -12.09
C THR A 135 6.14 1.92 -12.23
N ALA A 136 5.42 2.12 -11.14
CA ALA A 136 3.98 2.36 -11.12
C ALA A 136 3.61 3.86 -11.15
N ASP A 137 4.51 4.69 -11.64
CA ASP A 137 4.32 6.13 -11.88
C ASP A 137 4.19 7.00 -10.62
N PHE A 138 4.66 6.51 -9.47
CA PHE A 138 4.89 7.39 -8.32
C PHE A 138 6.15 8.19 -8.54
N ALA A 139 6.14 9.44 -8.08
CA ALA A 139 7.31 10.32 -8.14
C ALA A 139 7.76 10.69 -6.73
N ARG A 140 9.06 10.85 -6.56
CA ARG A 140 9.61 11.42 -5.34
C ARG A 140 9.20 12.89 -5.26
N THR A 141 8.74 13.32 -4.08
CA THR A 141 8.39 14.75 -3.87
C THR A 141 9.59 15.60 -3.52
N GLY A 142 10.71 15.00 -3.16
CA GLY A 142 11.88 15.68 -2.62
C GLY A 142 11.86 15.84 -1.11
N GLU A 143 10.75 15.51 -0.47
CA GLU A 143 10.62 15.57 0.98
C GLU A 143 11.07 14.25 1.62
N LEU A 144 11.64 14.37 2.83
CA LEU A 144 11.97 13.22 3.68
C LEU A 144 11.10 13.27 4.93
N PHE A 145 10.68 12.10 5.37
CA PHE A 145 9.98 11.94 6.63
C PHE A 145 10.83 11.06 7.55
N ASP A 146 11.16 11.57 8.73
CA ASP A 146 11.94 10.84 9.72
C ASP A 146 11.12 10.73 11.01
N SER A 147 10.54 9.53 11.24
CA SER A 147 9.78 9.24 12.45
C SER A 147 10.68 8.83 13.62
N GLY A 148 11.97 8.67 13.39
CA GLY A 148 12.90 8.10 14.36
C GLY A 148 12.87 6.58 14.45
N ILE A 149 11.96 5.92 13.71
CA ILE A 149 11.81 4.45 13.68
C ILE A 149 12.23 3.97 12.30
N GLY A 150 13.28 3.14 12.24
CA GLY A 150 13.76 2.57 10.97
C GLY A 150 14.51 3.53 10.06
N GLY A 151 14.72 4.79 10.47
CA GLY A 151 15.45 5.81 9.73
C GLY A 151 14.59 6.61 8.74
N PRO A 152 15.24 7.41 7.88
CA PRO A 152 14.53 8.30 6.96
C PRO A 152 13.68 7.56 5.93
N GLN A 153 12.57 8.20 5.53
CA GLN A 153 11.67 7.70 4.51
C GLN A 153 11.50 8.74 3.40
N LEU A 154 11.44 8.26 2.17
CA LEU A 154 11.09 9.09 1.03
C LEU A 154 9.59 9.30 1.02
N VAL A 155 9.15 10.51 0.70
CA VAL A 155 7.74 10.79 0.40
C VAL A 155 7.55 10.66 -1.10
N MET A 156 6.59 9.83 -1.51
CA MET A 156 6.28 9.59 -2.91
C MET A 156 4.80 9.85 -3.18
N ARG A 157 4.50 10.34 -4.37
CA ARG A 157 3.15 10.80 -4.72
C ARG A 157 2.81 10.39 -6.15
N ARG A 158 1.55 10.01 -6.35
CA ARG A 158 0.98 9.71 -7.65
C ARG A 158 -0.37 10.43 -7.78
N PRO A 159 -0.53 11.38 -8.71
CA PRO A 159 -1.83 12.00 -8.98
C PRO A 159 -2.85 10.95 -9.46
N LEU A 160 -4.08 11.16 -9.10
CA LEU A 160 -5.19 10.31 -9.51
C LEU A 160 -5.95 10.86 -10.69
#